data_bfc310ac6a78a85ed415239669dd5d24
#
_entry.id   bfc310ac6a78a85ed415239669dd5d24
#
_cell.length_a   1.000
_cell.length_b   1.000
_cell.length_c   1.000
_cell.angle_alpha   90.00
_cell.angle_beta   90.00
_cell.angle_gamma   90.00
#
_symmetry.space_group_name_H-M   'P 1'
#
loop_
_entity.id
_entity.type
_entity.pdbx_description
1 polymer ?
#
loop_
_entity_poly.entity_id
_entity_poly.type
_entity_poly.pdbx_seq_one_letter_code
_entity_poly.pdbx_strand_id
1 'polypeptide(L)'
;MIYTLENHELKHAVEEMLFHLLPTETLSKADTAEQLTEPYCRSILTEENGEAAARAIVCMDGAVHEAEKRASVTGLATLDYKRTITELVKTTVYDAVVPFLPQAPVWGSLTGVRPAKLARGMIERGMTRGEAAVELREHFHVSPERTALTIRAAATAMEMDKTIGENDISLYVGIPFCPSRCYYCSFVSATTAQSGKLIEPYLDTLCREIE
;
A
#
# COMPACT_ATOMS: atom_id res chain seq x y z
N MET A 1 17.93 11.09 -0.94
CA MET A 1 18.35 9.74 -1.42
C MET A 1 18.22 9.66 -2.93
N ILE A 2 19.23 9.14 -3.62
CA ILE A 2 19.22 8.90 -5.07
C ILE A 2 18.85 7.43 -5.30
N TYR A 3 18.05 7.13 -6.35
CA TYR A 3 17.69 5.74 -6.64
C TYR A 3 17.76 5.43 -8.15
N THR A 4 18.01 4.15 -8.47
CA THR A 4 17.95 3.61 -9.85
C THR A 4 16.92 2.51 -9.96
N LEU A 5 16.39 2.33 -11.16
CA LEU A 5 15.54 1.23 -11.57
C LEU A 5 16.25 0.46 -12.67
N GLU A 6 16.53 -0.81 -12.43
CA GLU A 6 17.25 -1.67 -13.37
C GLU A 6 16.34 -2.79 -13.85
N ASN A 7 16.13 -2.85 -15.16
CA ASN A 7 15.26 -3.80 -15.87
C ASN A 7 13.76 -3.69 -15.52
N HIS A 8 13.31 -2.56 -14.97
CA HIS A 8 11.87 -2.29 -14.72
C HIS A 8 11.56 -0.79 -14.65
N GLU A 9 10.27 -0.47 -14.80
CA GLU A 9 9.74 0.91 -14.76
C GLU A 9 8.81 1.17 -13.56
N LEU A 10 8.94 0.40 -12.48
CA LEU A 10 8.07 0.49 -11.30
C LEU A 10 8.47 1.65 -10.36
N LYS A 11 8.66 2.84 -10.94
CA LYS A 11 9.04 4.07 -10.22
C LYS A 11 8.15 4.31 -9.00
N HIS A 12 6.83 4.27 -9.20
CA HIS A 12 5.88 4.56 -8.13
C HIS A 12 6.00 3.59 -6.95
N ALA A 13 6.23 2.30 -7.21
CA ALA A 13 6.40 1.29 -6.17
C ALA A 13 7.63 1.56 -5.29
N VAL A 14 8.76 1.92 -5.92
CA VAL A 14 10.01 2.24 -5.21
C VAL A 14 9.89 3.55 -4.45
N GLU A 15 9.41 4.63 -5.11
CA GLU A 15 9.26 5.94 -4.46
C GLU A 15 8.26 5.91 -3.31
N GLU A 16 7.13 5.23 -3.46
CA GLU A 16 6.12 5.09 -2.40
C GLU A 16 6.72 4.41 -1.17
N MET A 17 7.51 3.35 -1.36
CA MET A 17 8.16 2.64 -0.25
C MET A 17 9.27 3.49 0.38
N LEU A 18 10.14 4.11 -0.40
CA LEU A 18 11.18 4.99 0.12
C LEU A 18 10.58 6.19 0.87
N PHE A 19 9.55 6.82 0.33
CA PHE A 19 8.86 7.94 0.99
C PHE A 19 8.17 7.53 2.29
N HIS A 20 7.60 6.32 2.32
CA HIS A 20 6.96 5.77 3.51
C HIS A 20 7.97 5.51 4.64
N LEU A 21 9.14 4.96 4.30
CA LEU A 21 10.16 4.57 5.27
C LEU A 21 11.08 5.74 5.66
N LEU A 22 11.34 6.64 4.74
CA LEU A 22 12.28 7.75 4.85
C LEU A 22 11.60 9.09 4.48
N PRO A 23 10.57 9.53 5.22
CA PRO A 23 9.71 10.65 4.83
C PRO A 23 10.44 12.01 4.80
N THR A 24 11.62 12.11 5.39
CA THR A 24 12.46 13.33 5.39
C THR A 24 13.42 13.41 4.20
N GLU A 25 13.57 12.29 3.46
CA GLU A 25 14.47 12.23 2.33
C GLU A 25 13.85 12.84 1.06
N THR A 26 14.63 13.65 0.36
CA THR A 26 14.27 14.07 -1.00
C THR A 26 14.71 13.01 -1.98
N LEU A 27 13.78 12.46 -2.75
CA LEU A 27 14.05 11.40 -3.71
C LEU A 27 14.42 11.97 -5.09
N SER A 28 15.46 11.42 -5.70
CA SER A 28 15.92 11.75 -7.05
C SER A 28 16.25 10.49 -7.82
N LYS A 29 15.69 10.32 -9.03
CA LYS A 29 16.01 9.19 -9.90
C LYS A 29 17.30 9.46 -10.67
N ALA A 30 18.23 8.50 -10.65
CA ALA A 30 19.40 8.46 -11.54
C ALA A 30 19.14 7.51 -12.71
N ASP A 31 19.77 7.77 -13.84
CA ASP A 31 19.62 6.93 -15.03
C ASP A 31 20.49 5.68 -14.98
N THR A 32 21.65 5.76 -14.33
CA THR A 32 22.60 4.64 -14.22
C THR A 32 23.14 4.51 -12.80
N ALA A 33 23.66 3.31 -12.48
CA ALA A 33 24.25 3.03 -11.17
C ALA A 33 25.53 3.84 -10.88
N GLU A 34 26.28 4.28 -11.92
CA GLU A 34 27.48 5.09 -11.78
C GLU A 34 27.18 6.50 -11.26
N GLN A 35 25.94 6.96 -11.37
CA GLN A 35 25.50 8.28 -10.88
C GLN A 35 25.10 8.26 -9.41
N LEU A 36 25.10 7.09 -8.78
CA LEU A 36 24.68 6.97 -7.39
C LEU A 36 25.74 7.52 -6.45
N THR A 37 25.27 8.35 -5.54
CA THR A 37 26.02 8.84 -4.39
C THR A 37 25.20 8.58 -3.13
N GLU A 38 25.86 8.32 -2.03
CA GLU A 38 25.20 8.07 -0.75
C GLU A 38 24.38 9.29 -0.26
N PRO A 39 23.16 9.10 0.25
CA PRO A 39 22.43 7.84 0.38
C PRO A 39 21.76 7.39 -0.94
N TYR A 40 21.82 6.10 -1.26
CA TYR A 40 21.21 5.59 -2.48
C TYR A 40 20.44 4.28 -2.30
N CYS A 41 19.55 4.01 -3.27
CA CYS A 41 18.82 2.76 -3.42
C CYS A 41 18.91 2.26 -4.87
N ARG A 42 19.32 1.02 -5.09
CA ARG A 42 19.21 0.33 -6.37
C ARG A 42 18.08 -0.68 -6.31
N SER A 43 17.14 -0.60 -7.24
CA SER A 43 16.07 -1.58 -7.40
C SER A 43 16.22 -2.31 -8.73
N ILE A 44 16.40 -3.61 -8.68
CA ILE A 44 16.73 -4.47 -9.81
C ILE A 44 15.67 -5.54 -9.92
N LEU A 45 15.14 -5.79 -11.11
CA LEU A 45 14.20 -6.87 -11.38
C LEU A 45 14.75 -7.76 -12.49
N THR A 46 14.71 -9.07 -12.30
CA THR A 46 15.06 -10.05 -13.31
C THR A 46 13.96 -11.09 -13.43
N GLU A 47 13.76 -11.62 -14.64
CA GLU A 47 12.80 -12.69 -14.88
C GLU A 47 13.46 -13.78 -15.69
N GLU A 48 13.43 -15.01 -15.17
CA GLU A 48 13.95 -16.18 -15.84
C GLU A 48 13.05 -17.39 -15.56
N ASN A 49 12.75 -18.18 -16.59
CA ASN A 49 12.02 -19.43 -16.48
C ASN A 49 10.67 -19.34 -15.75
N GLY A 50 9.97 -18.20 -15.83
CA GLY A 50 8.69 -17.99 -15.15
C GLY A 50 8.81 -17.65 -13.66
N GLU A 51 10.00 -17.32 -13.19
CA GLU A 51 10.28 -16.77 -11.88
C GLU A 51 10.77 -15.33 -12.01
N ALA A 52 10.22 -14.42 -11.23
CA ALA A 52 10.71 -13.06 -11.07
C ALA A 52 11.51 -12.95 -9.79
N ALA A 53 12.66 -12.27 -9.84
CA ALA A 53 13.49 -11.95 -8.70
C ALA A 53 13.68 -10.42 -8.60
N ALA A 54 13.29 -9.83 -7.49
CA ALA A 54 13.59 -8.45 -7.17
C ALA A 54 14.74 -8.39 -6.16
N ARG A 55 15.69 -7.50 -6.41
CA ARG A 55 16.82 -7.23 -5.55
C ARG A 55 16.90 -5.74 -5.25
N ALA A 56 17.05 -5.36 -3.99
CA ALA A 56 17.26 -3.99 -3.57
C ALA A 56 18.57 -3.87 -2.80
N ILE A 57 19.36 -2.83 -3.14
CA ILE A 57 20.63 -2.52 -2.46
C ILE A 57 20.53 -1.09 -1.97
N VAL A 58 20.63 -0.88 -0.67
CA VAL A 58 20.54 0.44 -0.04
C VAL A 58 21.86 0.74 0.69
N CYS A 59 22.38 1.93 0.46
CA CYS A 59 23.55 2.45 1.16
C CYS A 59 23.18 3.74 1.89
N MET A 60 23.40 3.75 3.19
CA MET A 60 23.20 4.92 4.06
C MET A 60 24.21 4.89 5.21
N ASP A 61 24.73 6.05 5.60
CA ASP A 61 25.66 6.22 6.73
C ASP A 61 26.89 5.27 6.67
N GLY A 62 27.42 5.03 5.45
CA GLY A 62 28.55 4.15 5.20
C GLY A 62 28.24 2.66 5.30
N ALA A 63 27.00 2.26 5.57
CA ALA A 63 26.56 0.88 5.60
C ALA A 63 25.77 0.49 4.33
N VAL A 64 25.87 -0.77 3.93
CA VAL A 64 25.13 -1.33 2.79
C VAL A 64 24.26 -2.48 3.29
N HIS A 65 22.97 -2.42 2.98
CA HIS A 65 22.05 -3.54 3.15
C HIS A 65 21.46 -3.97 1.82
N GLU A 66 21.29 -5.26 1.68
CA GLU A 66 20.76 -5.88 0.47
C GLU A 66 19.64 -6.86 0.84
N ALA A 67 18.60 -6.87 0.02
CA ALA A 67 17.52 -7.86 0.10
C ALA A 67 17.23 -8.40 -1.30
N GLU A 68 16.84 -9.67 -1.38
CA GLU A 68 16.35 -10.33 -2.58
C GLU A 68 15.12 -11.16 -2.26
N LYS A 69 14.12 -11.08 -3.11
CA LYS A 69 12.90 -11.90 -3.04
C LYS A 69 12.56 -12.44 -4.42
N ARG A 70 11.87 -13.57 -4.43
CA ARG A 70 11.46 -14.27 -5.65
C ARG A 70 9.98 -14.61 -5.60
N ALA A 71 9.34 -14.61 -6.77
CA ALA A 71 7.95 -15.03 -6.92
C ALA A 71 7.76 -15.75 -8.26
N SER A 72 6.94 -16.79 -8.25
CA SER A 72 6.51 -17.42 -9.50
C SER A 72 5.53 -16.50 -10.23
N VAL A 73 5.77 -16.28 -11.51
CA VAL A 73 4.91 -15.48 -12.40
C VAL A 73 4.33 -16.31 -13.54
N THR A 74 4.59 -17.62 -13.54
CA THR A 74 4.11 -18.56 -14.56
C THR A 74 2.59 -18.63 -14.56
N GLY A 75 1.99 -18.40 -15.72
CA GLY A 75 0.55 -18.54 -15.94
C GLY A 75 -0.33 -17.48 -15.27
N LEU A 76 0.25 -16.42 -14.70
CA LEU A 76 -0.51 -15.31 -14.13
C LEU A 76 -1.22 -14.49 -15.21
N ALA A 77 -2.47 -14.10 -14.96
CA ALA A 77 -3.14 -13.10 -15.76
C ALA A 77 -2.44 -11.73 -15.62
N THR A 78 -2.55 -10.87 -16.62
CA THR A 78 -1.84 -9.58 -16.68
C THR A 78 -2.00 -8.73 -15.41
N LEU A 79 -3.17 -8.74 -14.79
CA LEU A 79 -3.42 -7.95 -13.58
C LEU A 79 -2.72 -8.55 -12.36
N ASP A 80 -2.76 -9.87 -12.22
CA ASP A 80 -2.13 -10.58 -11.10
C ASP A 80 -0.60 -10.53 -11.25
N TYR A 81 -0.08 -10.67 -12.46
CA TYR A 81 1.33 -10.44 -12.76
C TYR A 81 1.79 -9.06 -12.29
N LYS A 82 1.09 -7.99 -12.71
CA LYS A 82 1.43 -6.62 -12.29
C LYS A 82 1.40 -6.43 -10.78
N ARG A 83 0.42 -7.03 -10.10
CA ARG A 83 0.33 -7.00 -8.63
C ARG A 83 1.50 -7.71 -7.99
N THR A 84 1.80 -8.94 -8.42
CA THR A 84 2.89 -9.76 -7.88
C THR A 84 4.23 -9.04 -8.03
N ILE A 85 4.54 -8.52 -9.22
CA ILE A 85 5.80 -7.79 -9.46
C ILE A 85 5.88 -6.51 -8.63
N THR A 86 4.80 -5.73 -8.55
CA THR A 86 4.77 -4.50 -7.76
C THR A 86 4.98 -4.80 -6.27
N GLU A 87 4.32 -5.83 -5.74
CA GLU A 87 4.44 -6.27 -4.36
C GLU A 87 5.85 -6.81 -4.08
N LEU A 88 6.40 -7.61 -5.00
CA LEU A 88 7.74 -8.14 -4.91
C LEU A 88 8.78 -7.02 -4.78
N VAL A 89 8.72 -6.01 -5.65
CA VAL A 89 9.63 -4.84 -5.59
C VAL A 89 9.43 -4.06 -4.29
N LYS A 90 8.18 -3.77 -3.88
CA LYS A 90 7.90 -3.04 -2.64
C LYS A 90 8.47 -3.74 -1.41
N THR A 91 8.18 -5.03 -1.26
CA THR A 91 8.64 -5.79 -0.08
C THR A 91 10.16 -5.98 -0.06
N THR A 92 10.81 -6.07 -1.22
CA THR A 92 12.27 -6.15 -1.31
C THR A 92 12.93 -4.83 -0.93
N VAL A 93 12.41 -3.69 -1.40
CA VAL A 93 12.90 -2.36 -0.99
C VAL A 93 12.68 -2.14 0.50
N TYR A 94 11.54 -2.57 1.04
CA TYR A 94 11.26 -2.52 2.48
C TYR A 94 12.35 -3.25 3.28
N ASP A 95 12.64 -4.49 2.93
CA ASP A 95 13.62 -5.32 3.65
C ASP A 95 15.05 -4.72 3.59
N ALA A 96 15.41 -4.07 2.49
CA ALA A 96 16.71 -3.41 2.35
C ALA A 96 16.82 -2.11 3.16
N VAL A 97 15.71 -1.39 3.38
CA VAL A 97 15.70 -0.10 4.09
C VAL A 97 15.51 -0.25 5.60
N VAL A 98 14.66 -1.21 6.04
CA VAL A 98 14.29 -1.36 7.46
C VAL A 98 15.48 -1.46 8.42
N PRO A 99 16.62 -2.12 8.07
CA PRO A 99 17.78 -2.17 8.96
C PRO A 99 18.36 -0.80 9.34
N PHE A 100 18.10 0.25 8.57
CA PHE A 100 18.54 1.61 8.86
C PHE A 100 17.58 2.39 9.76
N LEU A 101 16.38 1.85 10.01
CA LEU A 101 15.36 2.55 10.81
C LEU A 101 15.53 2.25 12.30
N PRO A 102 15.28 3.25 13.17
CA PRO A 102 15.30 3.04 14.62
C PRO A 102 14.18 2.09 15.07
N GLN A 103 13.09 2.02 14.30
CA GLN A 103 11.96 1.13 14.56
C GLN A 103 11.25 0.80 13.24
N ALA A 104 10.93 -0.48 13.03
CA ALA A 104 10.13 -0.90 11.88
C ALA A 104 8.70 -0.34 11.97
N PRO A 105 8.09 0.07 10.83
CA PRO A 105 6.70 0.51 10.79
C PRO A 105 5.74 -0.57 11.28
N VAL A 106 4.74 -0.21 12.09
CA VAL A 106 3.76 -1.16 12.63
C VAL A 106 2.87 -1.82 11.57
N TRP A 107 2.75 -1.21 10.39
CA TRP A 107 2.06 -1.75 9.23
C TRP A 107 2.99 -2.47 8.23
N GLY A 108 4.27 -2.60 8.58
CA GLY A 108 5.27 -3.25 7.73
C GLY A 108 5.39 -2.58 6.36
N SER A 109 5.42 -3.40 5.33
CA SER A 109 5.51 -2.98 3.93
C SER A 109 4.15 -2.60 3.30
N LEU A 110 3.05 -2.64 4.06
CA LEU A 110 1.73 -2.25 3.54
C LEU A 110 1.62 -0.75 3.33
N THR A 111 1.55 -0.33 2.08
CA THR A 111 1.37 1.06 1.67
C THR A 111 0.18 1.18 0.71
N GLY A 112 -0.60 2.25 0.82
CA GLY A 112 -1.71 2.55 -0.09
C GLY A 112 -2.84 1.51 -0.14
N VAL A 113 -2.93 0.61 0.84
CA VAL A 113 -3.92 -0.48 0.88
C VAL A 113 -4.83 -0.37 2.11
N ARG A 114 -5.99 -1.00 2.02
CA ARG A 114 -6.89 -1.24 3.15
C ARG A 114 -6.60 -2.62 3.73
N PRO A 115 -5.90 -2.76 4.88
CA PRO A 115 -5.41 -4.06 5.37
C PRO A 115 -6.54 -5.08 5.58
N ALA A 116 -7.69 -4.66 6.13
CA ALA A 116 -8.84 -5.56 6.31
C ALA A 116 -9.40 -6.09 4.99
N LYS A 117 -9.38 -5.28 3.90
CA LYS A 117 -9.78 -5.75 2.56
C LYS A 117 -8.79 -6.76 1.99
N LEU A 118 -7.50 -6.56 2.23
CA LEU A 118 -6.45 -7.50 1.83
C LEU A 118 -6.64 -8.85 2.54
N ALA A 119 -6.78 -8.84 3.88
CA ALA A 119 -7.03 -10.05 4.68
C ALA A 119 -8.33 -10.77 4.26
N ARG A 120 -9.41 -10.02 4.03
CA ARG A 120 -10.66 -10.57 3.51
C ARG A 120 -10.43 -11.29 2.17
N GLY A 121 -9.73 -10.66 1.22
CA GLY A 121 -9.42 -11.28 -0.06
C GLY A 121 -8.58 -12.55 0.05
N MET A 122 -7.66 -12.65 1.02
CA MET A 122 -6.92 -13.87 1.32
C MET A 122 -7.87 -14.98 1.79
N ILE A 123 -8.78 -14.68 2.71
CA ILE A 123 -9.73 -15.63 3.26
C ILE A 123 -10.73 -16.08 2.18
N GLU A 124 -11.23 -15.18 1.35
CA GLU A 124 -12.14 -15.49 0.22
C GLU A 124 -11.48 -16.39 -0.83
N ARG A 125 -10.15 -16.33 -0.98
CA ARG A 125 -9.37 -17.25 -1.83
C ARG A 125 -9.04 -18.58 -1.16
N GLY A 126 -9.56 -18.86 0.04
CA GLY A 126 -9.48 -20.14 0.72
C GLY A 126 -8.46 -20.23 1.86
N MET A 127 -7.74 -19.16 2.18
CA MET A 127 -6.89 -19.15 3.37
C MET A 127 -7.74 -19.18 4.65
N THR A 128 -7.28 -19.87 5.66
CA THR A 128 -7.82 -19.72 7.01
C THR A 128 -7.44 -18.35 7.59
N ARG A 129 -8.13 -17.91 8.62
CA ARG A 129 -7.77 -16.67 9.35
C ARG A 129 -6.34 -16.73 9.92
N GLY A 130 -5.90 -17.93 10.31
CA GLY A 130 -4.54 -18.17 10.81
C GLY A 130 -3.49 -18.00 9.71
N GLU A 131 -3.70 -18.59 8.54
CA GLU A 131 -2.80 -18.45 7.40
C GLU A 131 -2.73 -17.01 6.89
N ALA A 132 -3.86 -16.31 6.79
CA ALA A 132 -3.88 -14.88 6.46
C ALA A 132 -3.13 -14.03 7.51
N ALA A 133 -3.17 -14.39 8.79
CA ALA A 133 -2.41 -13.72 9.83
C ALA A 133 -0.90 -13.99 9.73
N VAL A 134 -0.51 -15.19 9.34
CA VAL A 134 0.90 -15.53 9.05
C VAL A 134 1.39 -14.73 7.85
N GLU A 135 0.63 -14.70 6.76
CA GLU A 135 0.96 -13.94 5.56
C GLU A 135 1.16 -12.45 5.85
N LEU A 136 0.26 -11.84 6.64
CA LEU A 136 0.42 -10.45 7.05
C LEU A 136 1.69 -10.18 7.84
N ARG A 137 2.13 -11.12 8.68
CA ARG A 137 3.34 -10.95 9.51
C ARG A 137 4.63 -11.29 8.77
N GLU A 138 4.65 -12.43 8.08
CA GLU A 138 5.87 -12.97 7.49
C GLU A 138 6.19 -12.30 6.15
N HIS A 139 5.16 -12.09 5.32
CA HIS A 139 5.35 -11.49 3.99
C HIS A 139 5.30 -9.96 4.03
N PHE A 140 4.31 -9.37 4.74
CA PHE A 140 4.13 -7.93 4.80
C PHE A 140 4.74 -7.26 6.05
N HIS A 141 5.32 -8.02 6.96
CA HIS A 141 5.96 -7.51 8.19
C HIS A 141 5.04 -6.68 9.10
N VAL A 142 3.73 -6.95 9.04
CA VAL A 142 2.74 -6.26 9.90
C VAL A 142 2.91 -6.72 11.34
N SER A 143 2.91 -5.78 12.28
CA SER A 143 3.06 -6.10 13.70
C SER A 143 1.96 -7.07 14.17
N PRO A 144 2.24 -7.91 15.22
CA PRO A 144 1.26 -8.85 15.74
C PRO A 144 -0.08 -8.19 16.13
N GLU A 145 0.01 -7.01 16.72
CA GLU A 145 -1.13 -6.23 17.19
C GLU A 145 -2.00 -5.74 16.01
N ARG A 146 -1.36 -5.19 14.97
CA ARG A 146 -2.05 -4.73 13.75
C ARG A 146 -2.58 -5.90 12.94
N THR A 147 -1.89 -7.03 12.92
CA THR A 147 -2.37 -8.28 12.32
C THR A 147 -3.67 -8.75 13.00
N ALA A 148 -3.69 -8.84 14.32
CA ALA A 148 -4.87 -9.26 15.07
C ALA A 148 -6.07 -8.32 14.82
N LEU A 149 -5.83 -7.00 14.81
CA LEU A 149 -6.85 -6.00 14.48
C LEU A 149 -7.38 -6.19 13.05
N THR A 150 -6.50 -6.40 12.08
CA THR A 150 -6.82 -6.58 10.66
C THR A 150 -7.69 -7.82 10.43
N ILE A 151 -7.28 -8.96 11.00
CA ILE A 151 -8.04 -10.22 10.88
C ILE A 151 -9.42 -10.09 11.52
N ARG A 152 -9.51 -9.47 12.71
CA ARG A 152 -10.78 -9.22 13.38
C ARG A 152 -11.71 -8.33 12.54
N ALA A 153 -11.18 -7.23 12.01
CA ALA A 153 -11.96 -6.32 11.16
C ALA A 153 -12.47 -7.02 9.88
N ALA A 154 -11.60 -7.81 9.22
CA ALA A 154 -11.98 -8.59 8.06
C ALA A 154 -13.09 -9.62 8.40
N ALA A 155 -12.93 -10.36 9.50
CA ALA A 155 -13.91 -11.35 9.94
C ALA A 155 -15.27 -10.72 10.27
N THR A 156 -15.28 -9.59 10.99
CA THR A 156 -16.53 -8.87 11.31
C THR A 156 -17.22 -8.39 10.04
N ALA A 157 -16.48 -7.81 9.08
CA ALA A 157 -17.05 -7.39 7.81
C ALA A 157 -17.69 -8.57 7.04
N MET A 158 -16.99 -9.72 6.99
CA MET A 158 -17.52 -10.93 6.34
C MET A 158 -18.76 -11.50 7.05
N GLU A 159 -18.87 -11.37 8.37
CA GLU A 159 -20.05 -11.78 9.13
C GLU A 159 -21.23 -10.84 8.90
N MET A 160 -20.96 -9.52 8.86
CA MET A 160 -22.00 -8.55 8.54
C MET A 160 -22.57 -8.74 7.13
N ASP A 161 -21.72 -9.04 6.14
CA ASP A 161 -22.20 -9.31 4.77
C ASP A 161 -23.18 -10.46 4.68
N LYS A 162 -23.10 -11.47 5.57
CA LYS A 162 -24.06 -12.58 5.63
C LYS A 162 -25.44 -12.16 6.13
N THR A 163 -25.55 -11.01 6.78
CA THR A 163 -26.81 -10.46 7.26
C THR A 163 -27.55 -9.64 6.20
N ILE A 164 -26.86 -9.33 5.07
CA ILE A 164 -27.43 -8.56 3.96
C ILE A 164 -28.22 -9.52 3.08
N GLY A 165 -29.52 -9.25 2.92
CA GLY A 165 -30.44 -10.01 2.07
C GLY A 165 -30.42 -9.48 0.62
N GLU A 166 -31.00 -10.26 -0.29
CA GLU A 166 -31.08 -9.90 -1.72
C GLU A 166 -31.83 -8.58 -2.00
N ASN A 167 -32.74 -8.20 -1.10
CA ASN A 167 -33.53 -6.97 -1.22
C ASN A 167 -32.98 -5.81 -0.41
N ASP A 168 -31.84 -6.01 0.27
CA ASP A 168 -31.21 -4.93 1.03
C ASP A 168 -30.43 -4.01 0.10
N ILE A 169 -30.52 -2.72 0.36
CA ILE A 169 -29.77 -1.69 -0.36
C ILE A 169 -28.77 -1.01 0.59
N SER A 170 -27.65 -0.62 0.03
CA SER A 170 -26.68 0.21 0.76
C SER A 170 -26.77 1.65 0.27
N LEU A 171 -27.09 2.57 1.18
CA LEU A 171 -27.13 3.99 0.88
C LEU A 171 -25.84 4.65 1.41
N TYR A 172 -25.10 5.31 0.52
CA TYR A 172 -23.97 6.14 0.89
C TYR A 172 -24.29 7.62 0.66
N VAL A 173 -24.26 8.40 1.74
CA VAL A 173 -24.46 9.85 1.69
C VAL A 173 -23.12 10.54 1.94
N GLY A 174 -22.58 11.19 0.91
CA GLY A 174 -21.31 11.91 0.99
C GLY A 174 -21.52 13.39 1.28
N ILE A 175 -21.03 13.90 2.42
CA ILE A 175 -21.08 15.32 2.74
C ILE A 175 -19.74 15.98 2.36
N PRO A 176 -19.68 16.82 1.31
CA PRO A 176 -18.42 17.36 0.80
C PRO A 176 -17.97 18.67 1.51
N PHE A 177 -18.50 18.96 2.69
CA PHE A 177 -18.17 20.16 3.46
C PHE A 177 -17.44 19.82 4.76
N CYS A 178 -16.28 20.45 4.97
CA CYS A 178 -15.49 20.28 6.18
C CYS A 178 -15.16 21.63 6.80
N PRO A 179 -15.10 21.77 8.15
CA PRO A 179 -14.64 23.00 8.81
C PRO A 179 -13.23 23.38 8.39
N SER A 180 -12.36 22.38 8.21
CA SER A 180 -10.99 22.54 7.70
C SER A 180 -10.63 21.34 6.83
N ARG A 181 -9.62 21.51 5.97
CA ARG A 181 -9.10 20.39 5.16
C ARG A 181 -7.95 19.73 5.89
N CYS A 182 -8.09 18.43 6.18
CA CYS A 182 -6.98 17.64 6.72
C CYS A 182 -5.82 17.59 5.73
N TYR A 183 -4.59 17.62 6.21
CA TYR A 183 -3.39 17.59 5.37
C TYR A 183 -3.32 16.37 4.43
N TYR A 184 -3.83 15.24 4.89
CA TYR A 184 -3.88 13.95 4.16
C TYR A 184 -5.20 13.70 3.42
N CYS A 185 -6.08 14.71 3.31
CA CYS A 185 -7.41 14.50 2.73
C CYS A 185 -7.35 14.31 1.22
N SER A 186 -7.81 13.16 0.75
CA SER A 186 -7.97 12.81 -0.66
C SER A 186 -9.41 12.93 -1.17
N PHE A 187 -10.38 13.23 -0.28
CA PHE A 187 -11.77 13.42 -0.69
C PHE A 187 -11.96 14.75 -1.43
N VAL A 188 -12.89 14.73 -2.37
CA VAL A 188 -13.41 15.96 -2.97
C VAL A 188 -14.21 16.69 -1.90
N SER A 189 -13.64 17.73 -1.32
CA SER A 189 -14.26 18.48 -0.24
C SER A 189 -13.89 19.96 -0.32
N ALA A 190 -14.81 20.81 0.16
CA ALA A 190 -14.63 22.25 0.30
C ALA A 190 -14.69 22.65 1.77
N THR A 191 -13.97 23.72 2.12
CA THR A 191 -14.08 24.25 3.49
C THR A 191 -15.39 25.02 3.66
N THR A 192 -16.01 24.91 4.85
CA THR A 192 -17.23 25.66 5.17
C THR A 192 -17.02 27.17 5.07
N ALA A 193 -15.79 27.64 5.32
CA ALA A 193 -15.43 29.06 5.17
C ALA A 193 -15.55 29.53 3.70
N GLN A 194 -15.21 28.68 2.73
CA GLN A 194 -15.26 29.00 1.30
C GLN A 194 -16.61 28.72 0.67
N SER A 195 -17.29 27.67 1.13
CA SER A 195 -18.46 27.10 0.47
C SER A 195 -19.71 27.03 1.36
N GLY A 196 -19.72 27.72 2.49
CA GLY A 196 -20.85 27.68 3.43
C GLY A 196 -22.20 28.06 2.82
N LYS A 197 -22.20 28.93 1.82
CA LYS A 197 -23.43 29.34 1.08
C LYS A 197 -24.02 28.20 0.22
N LEU A 198 -23.26 27.14 -0.03
CA LEU A 198 -23.69 25.99 -0.83
C LEU A 198 -24.27 24.86 0.02
N ILE A 199 -24.18 24.95 1.36
CA ILE A 199 -24.62 23.88 2.26
C ILE A 199 -26.14 23.68 2.15
N GLU A 200 -26.93 24.73 2.30
CA GLU A 200 -28.39 24.63 2.21
C GLU A 200 -28.87 24.16 0.83
N PRO A 201 -28.42 24.76 -0.30
CA PRO A 201 -28.79 24.25 -1.62
C PRO A 201 -28.36 22.81 -1.87
N TYR A 202 -27.24 22.37 -1.29
CA TYR A 202 -26.79 20.99 -1.36
C TYR A 202 -27.74 20.06 -0.60
N LEU A 203 -28.11 20.40 0.63
CA LEU A 203 -29.03 19.61 1.45
C LEU A 203 -30.40 19.49 0.79
N ASP A 204 -30.93 20.59 0.23
CA ASP A 204 -32.20 20.60 -0.51
C ASP A 204 -32.16 19.66 -1.73
N THR A 205 -31.00 19.64 -2.41
CA THR A 205 -30.80 18.76 -3.58
C THR A 205 -30.67 17.31 -3.15
N LEU A 206 -29.88 17.04 -2.10
CA LEU A 206 -29.70 15.70 -1.54
C LEU A 206 -31.03 15.09 -1.07
N CYS A 207 -31.87 15.87 -0.39
CA CYS A 207 -33.20 15.40 0.05
C CYS A 207 -34.08 15.01 -1.16
N ARG A 208 -34.06 15.82 -2.23
CA ARG A 208 -34.79 15.51 -3.48
C ARG A 208 -34.26 14.29 -4.23
N GLU A 209 -32.96 13.99 -4.09
CA GLU A 209 -32.38 12.78 -4.70
C GLU A 209 -32.72 11.50 -3.93
N ILE A 210 -33.05 11.62 -2.63
CA ILE A 210 -33.43 10.49 -1.77
C ILE A 210 -34.92 10.17 -1.90
N GLU A 211 -35.78 11.16 -2.17
CA GLU A 211 -37.21 10.99 -2.40
C GLU A 211 -37.53 10.26 -3.72
#